data_197cbdbf1bde9b780d81c7d7d9250274
#
_entry.id   197cbdbf1bde9b780d81c7d7d9250274
#
_cell.length_a   1.000
_cell.length_b   1.000
_cell.length_c   1.000
_cell.angle_alpha   90.00
_cell.angle_beta   90.00
_cell.angle_gamma   90.00
#
_symmetry.space_group_name_H-M   'P 1'
#
loop_
_entity.id
_entity.type
_entity.pdbx_description
1 polymer ?
#
loop_
_entity_poly.entity_id
_entity_poly.type
_entity_poly.pdbx_seq_one_letter_code
_entity_poly.pdbx_strand_id
1 'polypeptide(L)'
;MSVVLKEPMLDAINHEIRTHIAWKGRLSGLKAEKMLRNQTTPYLYILREGETKTETETDYYVTFVAHDLSVKHQPFVITIAPEGWYYENHGGGGAYPDTVSIDDVLYMIMHCAEGANKPL
;
A
#
# COMPACT_ATOMS: atom_id res chain seq x y z
N MET A 1 5.29 21.35 -18.26
CA MET A 1 3.91 20.89 -18.33
C MET A 1 3.66 19.64 -17.52
N SER A 2 4.52 18.62 -17.70
CA SER A 2 4.34 17.38 -16.94
C SER A 2 4.44 17.55 -15.43
N VAL A 3 5.21 18.53 -14.95
CA VAL A 3 5.35 18.79 -13.51
C VAL A 3 4.02 19.18 -12.88
N VAL A 4 3.24 20.01 -13.58
CA VAL A 4 1.95 20.46 -13.08
C VAL A 4 0.95 19.30 -12.96
N LEU A 5 1.07 18.30 -13.83
CA LEU A 5 0.17 17.14 -13.83
C LEU A 5 0.60 16.09 -12.80
N LYS A 6 1.91 15.99 -12.48
CA LYS A 6 2.42 14.99 -11.56
C LYS A 6 1.97 15.22 -10.12
N GLU A 7 2.04 16.45 -9.64
CA GLU A 7 1.66 16.76 -8.27
C GLU A 7 0.21 16.42 -7.94
N PRO A 8 -0.77 16.85 -8.74
CA PRO A 8 -2.16 16.47 -8.47
C PRO A 8 -2.41 14.98 -8.51
N MET A 9 -1.70 14.26 -9.39
CA MET A 9 -1.84 12.80 -9.48
C MET A 9 -1.31 12.12 -8.22
N LEU A 10 -0.15 12.52 -7.73
CA LEU A 10 0.41 11.94 -6.51
C LEU A 10 -0.49 12.27 -5.30
N ASP A 11 -0.99 13.49 -5.22
CA ASP A 11 -1.91 13.88 -4.14
C ASP A 11 -3.18 13.04 -4.16
N ALA A 12 -3.73 12.77 -5.34
CA ALA A 12 -4.93 11.94 -5.47
C ALA A 12 -4.70 10.52 -4.99
N ILE A 13 -3.57 9.92 -5.37
CA ILE A 13 -3.23 8.56 -4.93
C ILE A 13 -2.96 8.52 -3.43
N ASN A 14 -2.24 9.50 -2.90
CA ASN A 14 -1.99 9.58 -1.47
C ASN A 14 -3.28 9.77 -0.69
N HIS A 15 -4.20 10.58 -1.21
CA HIS A 15 -5.51 10.76 -0.59
C HIS A 15 -6.30 9.45 -0.56
N GLU A 16 -6.29 8.71 -1.66
CA GLU A 16 -6.97 7.41 -1.75
C GLU A 16 -6.43 6.44 -0.69
N ILE A 17 -5.11 6.37 -0.54
CA ILE A 17 -4.49 5.50 0.47
C ILE A 17 -4.83 5.97 1.88
N ARG A 18 -4.73 7.27 2.16
CA ARG A 18 -4.94 7.82 3.50
C ARG A 18 -6.40 7.87 3.93
N THR A 19 -7.33 7.72 3.00
CA THR A 19 -8.75 7.61 3.31
C THR A 19 -9.25 6.17 3.22
N HIS A 20 -8.35 5.23 2.93
CA HIS A 20 -8.70 3.82 2.88
C HIS A 20 -9.12 3.32 4.27
N ILE A 21 -10.08 2.42 4.30
CA ILE A 21 -10.62 1.89 5.57
C ILE A 21 -9.54 1.21 6.42
N ALA A 22 -8.50 0.66 5.78
CA ALA A 22 -7.40 0.00 6.49
C ALA A 22 -6.30 0.95 6.97
N TRP A 23 -6.38 2.23 6.67
CA TRP A 23 -5.33 3.20 7.00
C TRP A 23 -5.23 3.42 8.51
N LYS A 24 -4.03 3.27 9.06
CA LYS A 24 -3.75 3.46 10.49
C LYS A 24 -2.75 4.59 10.74
N GLY A 25 -2.33 5.29 9.70
CA GLY A 25 -1.44 6.43 9.84
C GLY A 25 -0.03 6.06 10.19
N ARG A 26 0.60 6.91 11.00
CA ARG A 26 1.97 6.68 11.45
C ARG A 26 1.97 5.67 12.59
N LEU A 27 2.49 4.50 12.30
CA LEU A 27 2.46 3.37 13.21
C LEU A 27 3.77 2.60 13.06
N SER A 28 4.45 2.28 14.16
CA SER A 28 5.68 1.51 14.10
C SER A 28 5.40 0.06 13.68
N GLY A 29 6.42 -0.61 13.13
CA GLY A 29 6.29 -2.02 12.80
C GLY A 29 5.92 -2.87 14.00
N LEU A 30 6.49 -2.55 15.16
CA LEU A 30 6.19 -3.27 16.40
C LEU A 30 4.72 -3.13 16.80
N LYS A 31 4.18 -1.92 16.76
CA LYS A 31 2.77 -1.71 17.09
C LYS A 31 1.84 -2.37 16.06
N ALA A 32 2.20 -2.29 14.79
CA ALA A 32 1.44 -2.95 13.73
C ALA A 32 1.41 -4.46 13.93
N GLU A 33 2.54 -5.05 14.28
CA GLU A 33 2.63 -6.47 14.57
C GLU A 33 1.76 -6.86 15.76
N LYS A 34 1.77 -6.06 16.82
CA LYS A 34 0.92 -6.32 18.00
C LYS A 34 -0.56 -6.30 17.65
N MET A 35 -0.98 -5.44 16.72
CA MET A 35 -2.38 -5.37 16.29
C MET A 35 -2.82 -6.66 15.59
N LEU A 36 -1.92 -7.33 14.90
CA LEU A 36 -2.25 -8.50 14.09
C LEU A 36 -1.77 -9.83 14.66
N ARG A 37 -0.93 -9.81 15.70
CA ARG A 37 -0.23 -11.00 16.21
C ARG A 37 -1.15 -12.16 16.58
N ASN A 38 -2.29 -11.87 17.21
CA ASN A 38 -3.20 -12.91 17.67
C ASN A 38 -4.39 -13.11 16.75
N GLN A 39 -4.35 -12.53 15.56
CA GLN A 39 -5.41 -12.70 14.60
C GLN A 39 -5.22 -14.01 13.84
N THR A 40 -6.31 -14.71 13.61
CA THR A 40 -6.31 -16.00 12.94
C THR A 40 -6.94 -15.96 11.55
N THR A 41 -7.22 -14.77 11.06
CA THR A 41 -7.81 -14.57 9.74
C THR A 41 -6.70 -14.26 8.74
N PRO A 42 -6.38 -15.18 7.80
CA PRO A 42 -5.40 -14.88 6.77
C PRO A 42 -5.81 -13.65 5.96
N TYR A 43 -4.82 -12.85 5.58
CA TYR A 43 -4.97 -11.64 4.78
C TYR A 43 -5.77 -10.52 5.43
N LEU A 44 -5.90 -10.56 6.75
CA LEU A 44 -6.30 -9.40 7.53
C LEU A 44 -5.15 -8.39 7.49
N TYR A 45 -5.40 -7.13 7.16
CA TYR A 45 -4.33 -6.19 6.89
C TYR A 45 -4.63 -4.79 7.39
N ILE A 46 -3.55 -4.01 7.53
CA ILE A 46 -3.60 -2.58 7.78
C ILE A 46 -2.62 -1.88 6.82
N LEU A 47 -2.93 -0.63 6.54
CA LEU A 47 -2.03 0.27 5.80
C LEU A 47 -1.44 1.26 6.78
N ARG A 48 -0.16 1.54 6.63
CA ARG A 48 0.52 2.52 7.48
C ARG A 48 1.53 3.35 6.71
N GLU A 49 1.87 4.49 7.27
CA GLU A 49 2.78 5.44 6.66
C GLU A 49 4.19 4.87 6.59
N GLY A 50 4.84 5.08 5.45
CA GLY A 50 6.24 4.75 5.27
C GLY A 50 7.16 5.87 5.73
N GLU A 51 8.42 5.77 5.36
CA GLU A 51 9.45 6.68 5.87
C GLU A 51 9.84 7.76 4.86
N THR A 52 9.58 7.57 3.58
CA THR A 52 10.05 8.44 2.52
C THR A 52 8.90 9.13 1.82
N LYS A 53 9.06 10.43 1.59
CA LYS A 53 8.14 11.19 0.77
C LYS A 53 8.93 12.22 -0.02
N THR A 54 8.79 12.18 -1.35
CA THR A 54 9.37 13.16 -2.26
C THR A 54 8.28 13.72 -3.15
N GLU A 55 8.63 14.56 -4.11
CA GLU A 55 7.68 15.14 -5.05
C GLU A 55 7.04 14.11 -5.97
N THR A 56 7.72 12.99 -6.22
CA THR A 56 7.26 11.97 -7.16
C THR A 56 7.08 10.61 -6.54
N GLU A 57 7.46 10.43 -5.28
CA GLU A 57 7.40 9.12 -4.63
C GLU A 57 6.89 9.24 -3.20
N THR A 58 6.09 8.27 -2.78
CA THR A 58 5.71 8.10 -1.38
C THR A 58 5.70 6.63 -1.07
N ASP A 59 6.36 6.22 0.00
CA ASP A 59 6.34 4.84 0.41
C ASP A 59 5.35 4.59 1.54
N TYR A 60 4.87 3.36 1.57
CA TYR A 60 3.89 2.89 2.53
C TYR A 60 4.24 1.47 2.93
N TYR A 61 3.57 0.99 3.98
CA TYR A 61 3.62 -0.41 4.38
C TYR A 61 2.24 -1.00 4.39
N VAL A 62 2.11 -2.21 3.90
CA VAL A 62 0.98 -3.06 4.22
C VAL A 62 1.48 -4.12 5.21
N THR A 63 0.85 -4.18 6.37
CA THR A 63 1.15 -5.18 7.39
C THR A 63 -0.03 -6.12 7.44
N PHE A 64 0.20 -7.41 7.29
CA PHE A 64 -0.88 -8.37 7.12
C PHE A 64 -0.57 -9.73 7.71
N VAL A 65 -1.63 -10.48 7.97
CA VAL A 65 -1.53 -11.87 8.40
C VAL A 65 -1.37 -12.74 7.16
N ALA A 66 -0.26 -13.44 7.05
CA ALA A 66 0.01 -14.29 5.91
C ALA A 66 -0.79 -15.58 5.98
N HIS A 67 -0.71 -16.37 4.91
CA HIS A 67 -1.41 -17.66 4.83
C HIS A 67 -1.06 -18.59 6.01
N ASP A 68 0.18 -18.56 6.46
CA ASP A 68 0.66 -19.38 7.58
C ASP A 68 0.41 -18.74 8.94
N LEU A 69 -0.37 -17.65 8.99
CA LEU A 69 -0.71 -16.88 10.17
C LEU A 69 0.45 -16.07 10.77
N SER A 70 1.58 -16.00 10.10
CA SER A 70 2.64 -15.06 10.49
C SER A 70 2.27 -13.65 10.06
N VAL A 71 2.82 -12.66 10.76
CA VAL A 71 2.61 -11.26 10.42
C VAL A 71 3.75 -10.80 9.53
N LYS A 72 3.40 -10.22 8.38
CA LYS A 72 4.38 -9.72 7.42
C LYS A 72 4.22 -8.21 7.23
N HIS A 73 5.35 -7.54 7.04
CA HIS A 73 5.41 -6.11 6.77
C HIS A 73 5.99 -5.93 5.37
N GLN A 74 5.17 -5.50 4.44
CA GLN A 74 5.60 -5.35 3.05
C GLN A 74 5.63 -3.87 2.68
N PRO A 75 6.82 -3.30 2.44
CA PRO A 75 6.91 -1.93 1.93
C PRO A 75 6.54 -1.87 0.47
N PHE A 76 5.92 -0.78 0.07
CA PHE A 76 5.70 -0.49 -1.34
C PHE A 76 5.81 1.01 -1.58
N VAL A 77 6.19 1.38 -2.78
CA VAL A 77 6.41 2.77 -3.19
C VAL A 77 5.45 3.10 -4.30
N ILE A 78 4.78 4.23 -4.18
CA ILE A 78 3.99 4.80 -5.27
C ILE A 78 4.84 5.86 -5.94
N THR A 79 5.06 5.72 -7.23
CA THR A 79 5.87 6.63 -8.02
C THR A 79 5.05 7.20 -9.17
N ILE A 80 5.24 8.48 -9.45
CA ILE A 80 4.58 9.16 -10.54
C ILE A 80 5.54 9.25 -11.73
N ALA A 81 5.05 8.80 -12.88
CA ALA A 81 5.76 8.85 -14.15
C ALA A 81 4.91 9.60 -15.19
N PRO A 82 5.48 9.99 -16.34
CA PRO A 82 4.69 10.68 -17.38
C PRO A 82 3.48 9.93 -17.87
N GLU A 83 3.52 8.60 -17.87
CA GLU A 83 2.41 7.73 -18.31
C GLU A 83 1.38 7.47 -17.23
N GLY A 84 1.64 7.85 -15.98
CA GLY A 84 0.75 7.60 -14.87
C GLY A 84 1.53 7.25 -13.60
N TRP A 85 0.86 6.59 -12.68
CA TRP A 85 1.50 6.14 -11.45
C TRP A 85 1.78 4.64 -11.50
N TYR A 86 2.77 4.20 -10.73
CA TYR A 86 3.05 2.77 -10.59
C TYR A 86 3.51 2.50 -9.17
N TYR A 87 3.41 1.24 -8.77
CA TYR A 87 3.94 0.81 -7.48
C TYR A 87 5.18 -0.05 -7.67
N GLU A 88 6.04 -0.03 -6.67
CA GLU A 88 7.15 -0.96 -6.56
C GLU A 88 7.10 -1.62 -5.21
N ASN A 89 7.28 -2.93 -5.20
CA ASN A 89 7.48 -3.68 -3.97
C ASN A 89 8.82 -4.39 -4.05
N HIS A 90 9.13 -5.22 -3.07
CA HIS A 90 10.43 -5.88 -3.00
C HIS A 90 10.72 -6.79 -4.18
N GLY A 91 9.78 -7.23 -4.91
CA GLY A 91 9.97 -8.08 -6.08
C GLY A 91 9.88 -7.34 -7.42
N GLY A 92 9.86 -6.01 -7.38
CA GLY A 92 9.66 -5.20 -8.56
C GLY A 92 8.23 -4.68 -8.64
N GLY A 93 7.92 -3.98 -9.70
CA GLY A 93 6.61 -3.38 -9.89
C GLY A 93 6.30 -3.20 -11.35
N GLY A 94 5.22 -2.52 -11.65
CA GLY A 94 4.83 -2.23 -13.00
C GLY A 94 4.11 -0.90 -13.10
N ALA A 95 3.98 -0.38 -14.31
CA ALA A 95 3.24 0.84 -14.55
C ALA A 95 1.73 0.52 -14.55
N TYR A 96 0.97 1.34 -13.86
CA TYR A 96 -0.48 1.18 -13.79
C TYR A 96 -1.15 2.44 -14.25
N PRO A 97 -2.11 2.35 -15.17
CA PRO A 97 -2.92 3.51 -15.51
C PRO A 97 -3.77 3.92 -14.31
N ASP A 98 -4.24 5.15 -14.32
CA ASP A 98 -5.03 5.72 -13.24
C ASP A 98 -6.38 5.02 -13.02
N THR A 99 -6.72 4.07 -13.87
CA THR A 99 -7.91 3.24 -13.72
C THR A 99 -7.73 2.09 -12.75
N VAL A 100 -6.49 1.80 -12.34
CA VAL A 100 -6.19 0.72 -11.38
C VAL A 100 -6.29 1.28 -9.98
N SER A 101 -7.07 0.63 -9.13
CA SER A 101 -7.29 1.09 -7.77
C SER A 101 -6.18 0.62 -6.82
N ILE A 102 -6.12 1.26 -5.65
CA ILE A 102 -5.20 0.81 -4.59
C ILE A 102 -5.54 -0.60 -4.13
N ASP A 103 -6.81 -0.97 -4.10
CA ASP A 103 -7.19 -2.33 -3.73
C ASP A 103 -6.59 -3.38 -4.65
N ASP A 104 -6.53 -3.10 -5.95
CA ASP A 104 -5.88 -4.01 -6.91
C ASP A 104 -4.39 -4.16 -6.63
N VAL A 105 -3.72 -3.07 -6.27
CA VAL A 105 -2.31 -3.09 -5.88
C VAL A 105 -2.11 -3.95 -4.64
N LEU A 106 -3.00 -3.83 -3.65
CA LEU A 106 -2.90 -4.60 -2.42
C LEU A 106 -3.04 -6.10 -2.65
N TYR A 107 -3.94 -6.54 -3.52
CA TYR A 107 -4.04 -7.97 -3.87
C TYR A 107 -2.71 -8.49 -4.42
N MET A 108 -2.07 -7.71 -5.29
CA MET A 108 -0.81 -8.11 -5.88
C MET A 108 0.31 -8.16 -4.85
N ILE A 109 0.39 -7.17 -3.98
CA ILE A 109 1.41 -7.11 -2.93
C ILE A 109 1.26 -8.27 -1.96
N MET A 110 0.03 -8.57 -1.57
CA MET A 110 -0.26 -9.61 -0.59
C MET A 110 -0.29 -11.01 -1.20
N HIS A 111 -0.21 -11.12 -2.52
CA HIS A 111 -0.30 -12.39 -3.24
C HIS A 111 -1.55 -13.17 -2.90
N CYS A 112 -2.68 -12.49 -2.81
CA CYS A 112 -3.96 -13.12 -2.52
C CYS A 112 -4.94 -12.89 -3.67
N ALA A 113 -6.02 -13.66 -3.67
CA ALA A 113 -7.08 -13.48 -4.65
C ALA A 113 -7.89 -12.23 -4.33
N GLU A 114 -8.53 -11.67 -5.34
CA GLU A 114 -9.42 -10.53 -5.17
C GLU A 114 -10.51 -10.88 -4.16
N GLY A 115 -10.70 -9.99 -3.19
CA GLY A 115 -11.70 -10.18 -2.15
C GLY A 115 -11.26 -11.07 -0.99
N ALA A 116 -10.07 -11.67 -1.06
CA ALA A 116 -9.56 -12.52 0.02
C ALA A 116 -9.00 -11.71 1.18
N ASN A 117 -8.50 -10.48 0.93
CA ASN A 117 -7.95 -9.64 1.97
C ASN A 117 -9.05 -8.85 2.67
N LYS A 118 -8.87 -8.61 3.95
CA LYS A 118 -9.85 -7.88 4.77
C LYS A 118 -9.16 -6.81 5.60
N PRO A 119 -9.64 -5.57 5.57
CA PRO A 119 -9.10 -4.52 6.42
C PRO A 119 -9.47 -4.78 7.89
N LEU A 120 -8.50 -4.52 8.74
CA LEU A 120 -8.71 -4.62 10.18
C LEU A 120 -9.54 -3.45 10.69
#